data_184b80c91f2ef2db1ec8f0e158430405
#
_entry.id   184b80c91f2ef2db1ec8f0e158430405
#
_cell.length_a   1.000
_cell.length_b   1.000
_cell.length_c   1.000
_cell.angle_alpha   90.00
_cell.angle_beta   90.00
_cell.angle_gamma   90.00
#
_symmetry.space_group_name_H-M   'P 1'
#
loop_
_entity.id
_entity.type
_entity.pdbx_description
1 polymer ?
#
loop_
_entity_poly.entity_id
_entity_poly.type
_entity_poly.pdbx_seq_one_letter_code
_entity_poly.pdbx_strand_id
1 'polypeptide(L)'
;ISLLPVSVHAQKYTEFIPGEVWKDTDGNPINAHGGGLLYHNGTYYWYGEYKKGKTILPDWATWECYRTDVTGVGCYSSKDLLNWKFEGIVLPAVKDDPNHDLHPSKVLERPKVVYNKKTGKFVMWAHVESADYSKACAGVAVSDSPVGPFVYQGSFRPNNAMSRDQTVFVDDDGRAYQFYSSENNETMYISLLTDDYLKPSGRFTRNFVKESREAPAVFKYNGKYYMLSSGCTGWDPNIAEIAVADSIMGTWKTIGNPCTGPDADKTFYAQSTYVQPVIGKKDAYICLLYTSPSHETAANLVCR
;
A
#
# COMPACT_ATOMS: atom_id res chain seq x y z
N ILE A 1 -20.70 40.51 21.74
CA ILE A 1 -19.35 39.90 21.68
C ILE A 1 -19.28 39.27 20.30
N SER A 2 -18.58 39.93 19.38
CA SER A 2 -18.33 39.43 18.02
C SER A 2 -17.19 38.44 18.08
N LEU A 3 -17.48 37.16 17.89
CA LEU A 3 -16.48 36.13 17.67
C LEU A 3 -15.96 36.27 16.24
N LEU A 4 -14.76 36.83 16.09
CA LEU A 4 -14.04 36.78 14.81
C LEU A 4 -13.73 35.31 14.49
N PRO A 5 -13.98 34.84 13.25
CA PRO A 5 -13.57 33.51 12.87
C PRO A 5 -12.04 33.42 12.87
N VAL A 6 -11.49 32.54 13.71
CA VAL A 6 -10.07 32.18 13.64
C VAL A 6 -9.88 31.43 12.31
N SER A 7 -9.31 32.15 11.35
CA SER A 7 -8.89 31.51 10.09
C SER A 7 -7.71 30.60 10.43
N VAL A 8 -7.96 29.32 10.56
CA VAL A 8 -6.92 28.30 10.61
C VAL A 8 -6.29 28.28 9.22
N HIS A 9 -5.17 28.95 9.07
CA HIS A 9 -4.38 28.82 7.84
C HIS A 9 -3.78 27.40 7.85
N ALA A 10 -4.24 26.58 6.92
CA ALA A 10 -3.65 25.26 6.69
C ALA A 10 -2.14 25.44 6.44
N GLN A 11 -1.32 24.68 7.16
CA GLN A 11 0.13 24.69 7.00
C GLN A 11 0.46 24.19 5.59
N LYS A 12 1.15 25.01 4.79
CA LYS A 12 1.65 24.62 3.49
C LYS A 12 3.06 24.07 3.62
N TYR A 13 3.25 22.81 3.31
CA TYR A 13 4.56 22.17 3.28
C TYR A 13 5.34 22.60 2.03
N THR A 14 6.61 22.93 2.22
CA THR A 14 7.57 23.25 1.15
C THR A 14 8.68 22.21 1.03
N GLU A 15 8.78 21.30 2.00
CA GLU A 15 9.74 20.23 2.08
C GLU A 15 9.16 19.04 2.85
N PHE A 16 9.77 17.86 2.70
CA PHE A 16 9.47 16.70 3.52
C PHE A 16 10.19 16.83 4.87
N ILE A 17 9.47 16.59 5.96
CA ILE A 17 10.02 16.58 7.31
C ILE A 17 9.86 15.15 7.86
N PRO A 18 10.87 14.28 7.67
CA PRO A 18 10.79 12.90 8.11
C PRO A 18 10.57 12.78 9.61
N GLY A 19 9.69 11.87 10.04
CA GLY A 19 9.40 11.62 11.46
C GLY A 19 8.36 12.55 12.09
N GLU A 20 7.88 13.56 11.38
CA GLU A 20 6.75 14.36 11.82
C GLU A 20 5.41 13.84 11.31
N VAL A 21 4.34 14.08 12.06
CA VAL A 21 2.97 13.79 11.64
C VAL A 21 2.61 14.65 10.43
N TRP A 22 2.46 14.04 9.28
CA TRP A 22 2.08 14.72 8.05
C TRP A 22 0.58 15.04 8.06
N LYS A 23 0.25 16.31 7.85
CA LYS A 23 -1.13 16.80 7.87
C LYS A 23 -1.63 17.10 6.45
N ASP A 24 -2.91 16.90 6.25
CA ASP A 24 -3.60 17.34 5.04
C ASP A 24 -3.79 18.88 4.99
N THR A 25 -4.34 19.38 3.89
CA THR A 25 -4.59 20.80 3.69
C THR A 25 -5.61 21.40 4.65
N ASP A 26 -6.37 20.56 5.37
CA ASP A 26 -7.32 20.99 6.40
C ASP A 26 -6.73 20.91 7.80
N GLY A 27 -5.44 20.50 7.93
CA GLY A 27 -4.71 20.42 9.18
C GLY A 27 -4.91 19.11 9.95
N ASN A 28 -5.60 18.11 9.37
CA ASN A 28 -5.78 16.81 10.00
C ASN A 28 -4.60 15.88 9.67
N PRO A 29 -4.20 14.97 10.57
CA PRO A 29 -3.25 13.93 10.26
C PRO A 29 -3.69 13.10 9.05
N ILE A 30 -2.77 12.84 8.11
CA ILE A 30 -3.05 11.95 6.97
C ILE A 30 -3.27 10.53 7.50
N ASN A 31 -4.40 9.93 7.12
CA ASN A 31 -4.80 8.60 7.53
C ASN A 31 -4.93 7.71 6.28
N ALA A 32 -3.80 7.25 5.77
CA ALA A 32 -3.68 6.44 4.54
C ALA A 32 -2.61 5.36 4.74
N HIS A 33 -2.91 4.41 5.65
CA HIS A 33 -1.95 3.39 6.07
C HIS A 33 -1.76 2.31 5.00
N GLY A 34 -0.58 1.71 4.93
CA GLY A 34 -0.25 0.58 4.07
C GLY A 34 -0.47 0.78 2.57
N GLY A 35 -0.77 2.00 2.17
CA GLY A 35 -1.32 2.33 0.87
C GLY A 35 -0.31 2.48 -0.27
N GLY A 36 -0.75 3.11 -1.35
CA GLY A 36 0.06 3.39 -2.53
C GLY A 36 -0.35 4.68 -3.21
N LEU A 37 0.49 5.11 -4.14
CA LEU A 37 0.30 6.31 -4.94
C LEU A 37 -0.07 5.94 -6.38
N LEU A 38 -0.93 6.75 -6.98
CA LEU A 38 -1.23 6.76 -8.40
C LEU A 38 -0.98 8.16 -8.95
N TYR A 39 -0.16 8.30 -9.97
CA TYR A 39 -0.10 9.54 -10.75
C TYR A 39 -1.01 9.43 -11.98
N HIS A 40 -1.99 10.32 -12.06
CA HIS A 40 -2.92 10.35 -13.17
C HIS A 40 -3.30 11.80 -13.54
N ASN A 41 -3.17 12.16 -14.82
CA ASN A 41 -3.55 13.46 -15.36
C ASN A 41 -3.03 14.67 -14.54
N GLY A 42 -1.72 14.65 -14.21
CA GLY A 42 -1.08 15.75 -13.49
C GLY A 42 -1.41 15.84 -12.00
N THR A 43 -1.96 14.77 -11.42
CA THR A 43 -2.32 14.68 -9.99
C THR A 43 -1.83 13.38 -9.42
N TYR A 44 -1.27 13.42 -8.22
CA TYR A 44 -1.00 12.25 -7.41
C TYR A 44 -2.21 11.96 -6.54
N TYR A 45 -2.57 10.69 -6.43
CA TYR A 45 -3.62 10.19 -5.54
C TYR A 45 -2.99 9.19 -4.58
N TRP A 46 -3.19 9.40 -3.28
CA TRP A 46 -2.72 8.50 -2.24
C TRP A 46 -3.91 7.76 -1.64
N TYR A 47 -3.91 6.45 -1.80
CA TYR A 47 -4.93 5.57 -1.21
C TYR A 47 -4.32 4.81 -0.05
N GLY A 48 -5.08 4.63 1.02
CA GLY A 48 -4.63 3.83 2.16
C GLY A 48 -5.77 3.45 3.08
N GLU A 49 -5.49 2.53 3.98
CA GLU A 49 -6.42 2.12 5.02
C GLU A 49 -6.76 3.32 5.90
N TYR A 50 -8.04 3.63 6.03
CA TYR A 50 -8.51 4.70 6.90
C TYR A 50 -8.91 4.12 8.25
N LYS A 51 -8.05 4.30 9.26
CA LYS A 51 -8.16 3.70 10.58
C LYS A 51 -8.67 4.72 11.59
N LYS A 52 -9.95 4.65 11.92
CA LYS A 52 -10.60 5.46 12.98
C LYS A 52 -11.41 4.62 13.97
N GLY A 53 -11.30 3.30 13.88
CA GLY A 53 -11.96 2.37 14.78
C GLY A 53 -11.21 2.20 16.08
N LYS A 54 -11.69 1.25 16.90
CA LYS A 54 -11.01 0.84 18.11
C LYS A 54 -9.77 0.03 17.80
N THR A 55 -8.71 0.25 18.56
CA THR A 55 -7.57 -0.67 18.54
C THR A 55 -7.93 -1.89 19.39
N ILE A 56 -7.78 -3.08 18.83
CA ILE A 56 -8.14 -4.36 19.42
C ILE A 56 -6.89 -5.25 19.47
N LEU A 57 -6.67 -5.89 20.62
CA LEU A 57 -5.79 -7.04 20.72
C LEU A 57 -6.68 -8.28 20.82
N PRO A 58 -6.73 -9.14 19.79
CA PRO A 58 -7.57 -10.32 19.81
C PRO A 58 -7.09 -11.36 20.84
N ASP A 59 -8.00 -11.93 21.62
CA ASP A 59 -7.70 -12.93 22.66
C ASP A 59 -7.10 -14.23 22.11
N TRP A 60 -7.35 -14.51 20.81
CA TRP A 60 -6.83 -15.70 20.13
C TRP A 60 -5.39 -15.53 19.60
N ALA A 61 -4.86 -14.31 19.63
CA ALA A 61 -3.53 -14.04 19.06
C ALA A 61 -2.44 -14.68 19.93
N THR A 62 -1.61 -15.46 19.29
CA THR A 62 -0.38 -16.03 19.91
C THR A 62 0.83 -15.10 19.73
N TRP A 63 0.64 -13.96 19.07
CA TRP A 63 1.60 -12.92 18.81
C TRP A 63 0.93 -11.55 18.96
N GLU A 64 1.71 -10.50 19.19
CA GLU A 64 1.17 -9.15 19.31
C GLU A 64 0.62 -8.66 17.98
N CYS A 65 -0.68 -8.81 17.77
CA CYS A 65 -1.39 -8.35 16.59
C CYS A 65 -2.39 -7.27 16.95
N TYR A 66 -1.91 -6.10 17.36
CA TYR A 66 -2.77 -4.94 17.53
C TYR A 66 -3.43 -4.60 16.20
N ARG A 67 -4.74 -4.51 16.21
CA ARG A 67 -5.53 -4.16 15.05
C ARG A 67 -6.41 -2.95 15.37
N THR A 68 -6.36 -1.96 14.47
CA THR A 68 -7.33 -0.87 14.48
C THR A 68 -8.34 -1.11 13.38
N ASP A 69 -9.63 -1.04 13.71
CA ASP A 69 -10.70 -1.24 12.73
C ASP A 69 -10.57 -0.27 11.56
N VAL A 70 -10.56 -0.82 10.35
CA VAL A 70 -10.54 -0.07 9.11
C VAL A 70 -11.97 0.38 8.80
N THR A 71 -12.17 1.68 8.65
CA THR A 71 -13.49 2.26 8.31
C THR A 71 -13.66 2.45 6.81
N GLY A 72 -12.70 2.03 6.03
CA GLY A 72 -12.68 2.06 4.57
C GLY A 72 -11.31 2.40 4.02
N VAL A 73 -11.25 2.64 2.72
CA VAL A 73 -10.05 3.16 2.05
C VAL A 73 -10.22 4.66 1.83
N GLY A 74 -9.31 5.46 2.40
CA GLY A 74 -9.24 6.89 2.18
C GLY A 74 -8.46 7.24 0.91
N CYS A 75 -8.77 8.39 0.33
CA CYS A 75 -8.06 8.96 -0.80
C CYS A 75 -7.66 10.40 -0.51
N TYR A 76 -6.43 10.72 -0.86
CA TYR A 76 -5.90 12.08 -0.83
C TYR A 76 -5.36 12.43 -2.21
N SER A 77 -5.42 13.73 -2.59
CA SER A 77 -4.86 14.21 -3.85
C SER A 77 -3.82 15.29 -3.62
N SER A 78 -2.79 15.34 -4.49
CA SER A 78 -1.73 16.34 -4.44
C SER A 78 -1.21 16.67 -5.84
N LYS A 79 -0.73 17.91 -6.02
CA LYS A 79 -0.02 18.33 -7.24
C LYS A 79 1.50 18.31 -7.08
N ASP A 80 1.99 18.24 -5.85
CA ASP A 80 3.39 18.45 -5.50
C ASP A 80 3.98 17.37 -4.58
N LEU A 81 3.18 16.35 -4.19
CA LEU A 81 3.52 15.29 -3.24
C LEU A 81 3.74 15.79 -1.79
N LEU A 82 3.61 17.08 -1.55
CA LEU A 82 3.83 17.69 -0.23
C LEU A 82 2.50 18.05 0.44
N ASN A 83 1.60 18.67 -0.33
CA ASN A 83 0.33 19.19 0.16
C ASN A 83 -0.81 18.30 -0.33
N TRP A 84 -1.45 17.61 0.59
CA TRP A 84 -2.45 16.59 0.33
C TRP A 84 -3.83 17.04 0.74
N LYS A 85 -4.78 17.05 -0.17
CA LYS A 85 -6.19 17.29 0.10
C LYS A 85 -6.90 15.96 0.34
N PHE A 86 -7.67 15.84 1.41
CA PHE A 86 -8.52 14.68 1.63
C PHE A 86 -9.71 14.69 0.67
N GLU A 87 -9.86 13.67 -0.14
CA GLU A 87 -10.95 13.52 -1.11
C GLU A 87 -12.12 12.69 -0.57
N GLY A 88 -11.93 12.03 0.59
CA GLY A 88 -12.96 11.22 1.24
C GLY A 88 -12.63 9.74 1.30
N ILE A 89 -13.60 8.95 1.79
CA ILE A 89 -13.55 7.49 1.81
C ILE A 89 -14.06 6.99 0.46
N VAL A 90 -13.18 6.43 -0.34
CA VAL A 90 -13.48 6.00 -1.73
C VAL A 90 -13.98 4.57 -1.83
N LEU A 91 -13.70 3.74 -0.81
CA LEU A 91 -14.27 2.41 -0.61
C LEU A 91 -14.65 2.29 0.87
N PRO A 92 -15.94 2.50 1.23
CA PRO A 92 -16.37 2.44 2.63
C PRO A 92 -16.45 1.01 3.15
N ALA A 93 -16.27 0.86 4.47
CA ALA A 93 -16.57 -0.39 5.15
C ALA A 93 -18.08 -0.69 5.11
N VAL A 94 -18.42 -1.97 5.05
CA VAL A 94 -19.81 -2.47 5.11
C VAL A 94 -20.12 -2.86 6.56
N LYS A 95 -20.95 -2.06 7.24
CA LYS A 95 -21.19 -2.22 8.68
C LYS A 95 -22.37 -3.16 9.01
N ASP A 96 -23.28 -3.33 8.09
CA ASP A 96 -24.57 -4.02 8.33
C ASP A 96 -24.50 -5.52 8.03
N ASP A 97 -23.41 -6.00 7.45
CA ASP A 97 -23.19 -7.44 7.18
C ASP A 97 -21.83 -7.90 7.77
N PRO A 98 -21.82 -8.57 8.93
CA PRO A 98 -20.60 -9.08 9.56
C PRO A 98 -19.88 -10.17 8.75
N ASN A 99 -20.54 -10.76 7.75
CA ASN A 99 -19.92 -11.74 6.86
C ASN A 99 -19.23 -11.09 5.65
N HIS A 100 -19.53 -9.83 5.36
CA HIS A 100 -18.92 -9.12 4.25
C HIS A 100 -17.43 -8.90 4.48
N ASP A 101 -16.62 -9.00 3.41
CA ASP A 101 -15.16 -8.81 3.47
C ASP A 101 -14.73 -7.44 3.99
N LEU A 102 -15.53 -6.42 3.71
CA LEU A 102 -15.26 -5.04 4.12
C LEU A 102 -15.91 -4.68 5.46
N HIS A 103 -16.40 -5.66 6.23
CA HIS A 103 -16.92 -5.38 7.56
C HIS A 103 -15.77 -4.96 8.51
N PRO A 104 -15.97 -3.98 9.43
CA PRO A 104 -14.91 -3.50 10.33
C PRO A 104 -14.25 -4.58 11.19
N SER A 105 -14.95 -5.70 11.49
CA SER A 105 -14.34 -6.85 12.17
C SER A 105 -13.41 -7.70 11.31
N LYS A 106 -13.38 -7.48 10.02
CA LYS A 106 -12.46 -8.13 9.07
C LYS A 106 -11.21 -7.28 8.90
N VAL A 107 -10.30 -7.74 8.07
CA VAL A 107 -9.05 -7.05 7.79
C VAL A 107 -9.00 -6.67 6.31
N LEU A 108 -8.73 -5.40 6.04
CA LEU A 108 -8.39 -4.89 4.71
C LEU A 108 -7.08 -4.12 4.84
N GLU A 109 -6.07 -4.58 4.12
CA GLU A 109 -4.73 -4.02 4.20
C GLU A 109 -4.15 -3.74 2.81
N ARG A 110 -3.18 -2.83 2.76
CA ARG A 110 -2.33 -2.52 1.61
C ARG A 110 -3.09 -2.25 0.31
N PRO A 111 -4.11 -1.37 0.30
CA PRO A 111 -4.82 -1.02 -0.94
C PRO A 111 -3.86 -0.35 -1.94
N LYS A 112 -3.91 -0.79 -3.20
CA LYS A 112 -3.17 -0.24 -4.32
C LYS A 112 -4.13 0.03 -5.47
N VAL A 113 -4.05 1.19 -6.08
CA VAL A 113 -4.89 1.56 -7.21
C VAL A 113 -4.03 1.77 -8.45
N VAL A 114 -4.45 1.17 -9.55
CA VAL A 114 -3.84 1.35 -10.87
C VAL A 114 -4.88 1.79 -11.89
N TYR A 115 -4.45 2.55 -12.88
CA TYR A 115 -5.32 2.98 -13.98
C TYR A 115 -5.14 2.06 -15.20
N ASN A 116 -6.23 1.48 -15.66
CA ASN A 116 -6.25 0.67 -16.87
C ASN A 116 -6.59 1.54 -18.09
N LYS A 117 -5.61 1.79 -18.94
CA LYS A 117 -5.78 2.64 -20.13
C LYS A 117 -6.73 2.03 -21.18
N LYS A 118 -6.85 0.68 -21.24
CA LYS A 118 -7.73 0.00 -22.21
C LYS A 118 -9.19 0.15 -21.84
N THR A 119 -9.52 0.03 -20.55
CA THR A 119 -10.90 0.06 -20.06
C THR A 119 -11.34 1.42 -19.55
N GLY A 120 -10.39 2.34 -19.31
CA GLY A 120 -10.63 3.63 -18.68
C GLY A 120 -10.97 3.54 -17.20
N LYS A 121 -10.73 2.38 -16.56
CA LYS A 121 -11.11 2.12 -15.16
C LYS A 121 -9.93 2.28 -14.21
N PHE A 122 -10.24 2.67 -13.00
CA PHE A 122 -9.35 2.60 -11.84
C PHE A 122 -9.62 1.28 -11.13
N VAL A 123 -8.59 0.47 -10.94
CA VAL A 123 -8.69 -0.86 -10.33
C VAL A 123 -7.90 -0.85 -9.03
N MET A 124 -8.59 -1.14 -7.93
CA MET A 124 -8.00 -1.28 -6.60
C MET A 124 -7.82 -2.75 -6.30
N TRP A 125 -6.63 -3.10 -5.80
CA TRP A 125 -6.31 -4.39 -5.20
C TRP A 125 -5.96 -4.19 -3.74
N ALA A 126 -6.41 -5.09 -2.87
CA ALA A 126 -6.10 -5.07 -1.45
C ALA A 126 -5.91 -6.47 -0.89
N HIS A 127 -5.17 -6.61 0.20
CA HIS A 127 -5.15 -7.80 1.02
C HIS A 127 -6.43 -7.84 1.86
N VAL A 128 -7.16 -8.94 1.82
CA VAL A 128 -8.42 -9.13 2.54
C VAL A 128 -8.32 -10.37 3.41
N GLU A 129 -8.60 -10.21 4.70
CA GLU A 129 -8.49 -11.28 5.69
C GLU A 129 -9.72 -11.40 6.58
N SER A 130 -9.93 -12.62 7.07
CA SER A 130 -10.73 -12.85 8.28
C SER A 130 -10.00 -12.30 9.51
N ALA A 131 -10.74 -12.12 10.61
CA ALA A 131 -10.16 -11.62 11.85
C ALA A 131 -8.96 -12.45 12.35
N ASP A 132 -8.95 -13.76 12.06
CA ASP A 132 -7.91 -14.72 12.44
C ASP A 132 -6.81 -14.94 11.41
N TYR A 133 -6.80 -14.12 10.33
CA TYR A 133 -5.84 -14.22 9.23
C TYR A 133 -5.81 -15.59 8.51
N SER A 134 -6.92 -16.33 8.51
CA SER A 134 -7.02 -17.64 7.83
C SER A 134 -7.50 -17.54 6.39
N LYS A 135 -8.11 -16.42 5.98
CA LYS A 135 -8.70 -16.24 4.64
C LYS A 135 -7.64 -16.07 3.56
N ALA A 136 -6.65 -15.21 3.77
CA ALA A 136 -5.53 -14.91 2.88
C ALA A 136 -5.95 -14.71 1.41
N CYS A 137 -6.76 -13.69 1.14
CA CYS A 137 -7.31 -13.38 -0.17
C CYS A 137 -6.86 -12.00 -0.68
N ALA A 138 -6.88 -11.85 -1.99
CA ALA A 138 -6.84 -10.55 -2.65
C ALA A 138 -8.28 -10.09 -2.93
N GLY A 139 -8.60 -8.85 -2.55
CA GLY A 139 -9.85 -8.16 -2.88
C GLY A 139 -9.66 -7.21 -4.05
N VAL A 140 -10.69 -7.07 -4.87
CA VAL A 140 -10.68 -6.18 -6.04
C VAL A 140 -11.86 -5.22 -5.98
N ALA A 141 -11.63 -3.94 -6.31
CA ALA A 141 -12.68 -2.96 -6.48
C ALA A 141 -12.41 -2.08 -7.70
N VAL A 142 -13.45 -1.52 -8.31
CA VAL A 142 -13.36 -0.78 -9.58
C VAL A 142 -14.11 0.54 -9.47
N SER A 143 -13.56 1.60 -10.10
CA SER A 143 -14.20 2.90 -10.22
C SER A 143 -13.98 3.52 -11.60
N ASP A 144 -14.89 4.43 -11.99
CA ASP A 144 -14.73 5.31 -13.15
C ASP A 144 -13.92 6.57 -12.83
N SER A 145 -13.67 6.84 -11.55
CA SER A 145 -13.00 8.04 -11.07
C SER A 145 -11.87 7.69 -10.10
N PRO A 146 -10.73 8.44 -10.12
CA PRO A 146 -9.66 8.24 -9.14
C PRO A 146 -10.10 8.49 -7.70
N VAL A 147 -11.12 9.33 -7.50
CA VAL A 147 -11.67 9.64 -6.18
C VAL A 147 -12.92 8.82 -5.84
N GLY A 148 -13.13 7.72 -6.54
CA GLY A 148 -14.24 6.80 -6.30
C GLY A 148 -15.61 7.32 -6.76
N PRO A 149 -16.72 6.73 -6.27
CA PRO A 149 -16.72 5.57 -5.38
C PRO A 149 -16.20 4.31 -6.09
N PHE A 150 -15.49 3.48 -5.35
CA PHE A 150 -15.11 2.16 -5.82
C PHE A 150 -16.18 1.14 -5.50
N VAL A 151 -16.47 0.26 -6.44
CA VAL A 151 -17.42 -0.85 -6.30
C VAL A 151 -16.63 -2.14 -6.07
N TYR A 152 -16.81 -2.73 -4.89
CA TYR A 152 -16.14 -3.98 -4.51
C TYR A 152 -16.65 -5.14 -5.34
N GLN A 153 -15.73 -5.93 -5.90
CA GLN A 153 -16.02 -7.07 -6.78
C GLN A 153 -15.88 -8.43 -6.06
N GLY A 154 -15.49 -8.41 -4.78
CA GLY A 154 -15.23 -9.62 -4.00
C GLY A 154 -13.75 -9.90 -3.82
N SER A 155 -13.46 -11.01 -3.12
CA SER A 155 -12.11 -11.49 -2.87
C SER A 155 -11.93 -12.95 -3.29
N PHE A 156 -10.69 -13.31 -3.59
CA PHE A 156 -10.31 -14.67 -3.99
C PHE A 156 -8.83 -14.92 -3.68
N ARG A 157 -8.43 -16.18 -3.72
CA ARG A 157 -7.01 -16.57 -3.69
C ARG A 157 -6.45 -16.59 -5.12
N PRO A 158 -5.59 -15.62 -5.50
CA PRO A 158 -5.02 -15.59 -6.85
C PRO A 158 -4.19 -16.84 -7.10
N ASN A 159 -4.34 -17.43 -8.29
CA ASN A 159 -3.70 -18.70 -8.67
C ASN A 159 -3.96 -19.85 -7.67
N ASN A 160 -5.08 -19.84 -6.95
CA ASN A 160 -5.43 -20.78 -5.88
C ASN A 160 -4.44 -20.78 -4.70
N ALA A 161 -3.65 -19.73 -4.54
CA ALA A 161 -2.65 -19.59 -3.48
C ALA A 161 -3.05 -18.48 -2.47
N MET A 162 -2.57 -18.60 -1.24
CA MET A 162 -2.72 -17.55 -0.25
C MET A 162 -2.19 -16.21 -0.79
N SER A 163 -2.87 -15.11 -0.49
CA SER A 163 -2.42 -13.76 -0.85
C SER A 163 -2.53 -12.86 0.37
N ARG A 164 -1.38 -12.44 0.87
CA ARG A 164 -1.28 -11.50 1.99
C ARG A 164 -0.69 -10.19 1.52
N ASP A 165 0.35 -9.67 2.15
CA ASP A 165 0.99 -8.42 1.76
C ASP A 165 1.21 -8.32 0.26
N GLN A 166 0.72 -7.25 -0.34
CA GLN A 166 0.68 -7.16 -1.79
C GLN A 166 0.94 -5.75 -2.33
N THR A 167 1.35 -5.70 -3.58
CA THR A 167 1.34 -4.50 -4.42
C THR A 167 0.97 -4.85 -5.87
N VAL A 168 0.56 -3.85 -6.63
CA VAL A 168 0.33 -3.98 -8.07
C VAL A 168 1.22 -2.99 -8.81
N PHE A 169 1.87 -3.48 -9.86
CA PHE A 169 2.75 -2.70 -10.73
C PHE A 169 2.26 -2.79 -12.18
N VAL A 170 2.15 -1.65 -12.85
CA VAL A 170 1.85 -1.57 -14.29
C VAL A 170 3.12 -1.20 -15.03
N ASP A 171 3.54 -2.05 -15.98
CA ASP A 171 4.73 -1.83 -16.78
C ASP A 171 4.44 -0.87 -17.96
N ASP A 172 5.50 -0.40 -18.61
CA ASP A 172 5.45 0.57 -19.73
C ASP A 172 4.61 0.06 -20.90
N ASP A 173 4.53 -1.26 -21.09
CA ASP A 173 3.73 -1.91 -22.13
C ASP A 173 2.23 -2.05 -21.75
N GLY A 174 1.86 -1.57 -20.57
CA GLY A 174 0.48 -1.62 -20.07
C GLY A 174 0.06 -2.97 -19.49
N ARG A 175 0.98 -3.94 -19.32
CA ARG A 175 0.70 -5.15 -18.55
C ARG A 175 0.80 -4.87 -17.06
N ALA A 176 -0.13 -5.42 -16.28
CA ALA A 176 -0.15 -5.28 -14.84
C ALA A 176 0.25 -6.60 -14.16
N TYR A 177 0.92 -6.47 -13.03
CA TYR A 177 1.43 -7.59 -12.24
C TYR A 177 1.08 -7.39 -10.78
N GLN A 178 0.54 -8.42 -10.13
CA GLN A 178 0.40 -8.47 -8.68
C GLN A 178 1.60 -9.20 -8.08
N PHE A 179 2.20 -8.57 -7.07
CA PHE A 179 3.23 -9.15 -6.21
C PHE A 179 2.59 -9.40 -4.85
N TYR A 180 2.68 -10.60 -4.32
CA TYR A 180 2.05 -10.92 -3.05
C TYR A 180 2.78 -12.01 -2.28
N SER A 181 2.80 -11.89 -0.96
CA SER A 181 3.32 -12.92 -0.06
C SER A 181 2.33 -14.08 0.01
N SER A 182 2.83 -15.27 -0.20
CA SER A 182 2.06 -16.52 -0.25
C SER A 182 2.69 -17.60 0.62
N GLU A 183 2.06 -18.78 0.68
CA GLU A 183 2.58 -19.92 1.44
C GLU A 183 2.91 -19.56 2.90
N ASN A 184 1.98 -18.87 3.59
CA ASN A 184 2.18 -18.31 4.92
C ASN A 184 3.34 -17.29 4.99
N ASN A 185 3.48 -16.44 3.98
CA ASN A 185 4.54 -15.45 3.78
C ASN A 185 5.93 -16.06 3.48
N GLU A 186 6.03 -17.36 3.23
CA GLU A 186 7.32 -18.01 2.94
C GLU A 186 7.84 -17.72 1.54
N THR A 187 6.93 -17.39 0.58
CA THR A 187 7.28 -17.26 -0.84
C THR A 187 6.59 -16.05 -1.45
N MET A 188 7.31 -15.26 -2.23
CA MET A 188 6.76 -14.16 -3.00
C MET A 188 6.26 -14.66 -4.37
N TYR A 189 4.98 -14.47 -4.65
CA TYR A 189 4.37 -14.74 -5.95
C TYR A 189 4.33 -13.46 -6.79
N ILE A 190 4.61 -13.59 -8.08
CA ILE A 190 4.46 -12.53 -9.06
C ILE A 190 3.53 -13.04 -10.15
N SER A 191 2.35 -12.44 -10.26
CA SER A 191 1.28 -12.89 -11.14
C SER A 191 0.97 -11.84 -12.21
N LEU A 192 1.03 -12.24 -13.47
CA LEU A 192 0.52 -11.42 -14.58
C LEU A 192 -1.01 -11.36 -14.47
N LEU A 193 -1.57 -10.15 -14.52
CA LEU A 193 -3.01 -9.94 -14.51
C LEU A 193 -3.61 -10.04 -15.92
N THR A 194 -4.92 -10.23 -15.97
CA THR A 194 -5.72 -10.11 -17.22
C THR A 194 -5.69 -8.68 -17.77
N ASP A 195 -6.07 -8.50 -19.02
CA ASP A 195 -6.05 -7.20 -19.71
C ASP A 195 -6.90 -6.11 -19.05
N ASP A 196 -7.94 -6.49 -18.30
CA ASP A 196 -8.79 -5.60 -17.50
C ASP A 196 -8.25 -5.35 -16.08
N TYR A 197 -7.17 -6.02 -15.69
CA TYR A 197 -6.52 -5.98 -14.38
C TYR A 197 -7.37 -6.56 -13.23
N LEU A 198 -8.44 -7.29 -13.51
CA LEU A 198 -9.37 -7.75 -12.47
C LEU A 198 -9.03 -9.14 -11.92
N LYS A 199 -8.23 -9.92 -12.63
CA LYS A 199 -7.92 -11.32 -12.27
C LYS A 199 -6.50 -11.70 -12.65
N PRO A 200 -5.91 -12.75 -12.02
CA PRO A 200 -4.72 -13.39 -12.54
C PRO A 200 -4.97 -14.00 -13.93
N SER A 201 -4.01 -13.89 -14.82
CA SER A 201 -4.06 -14.52 -16.15
C SER A 201 -3.76 -16.03 -16.13
N GLY A 202 -3.39 -16.57 -14.99
CA GLY A 202 -2.88 -17.94 -14.83
C GLY A 202 -1.36 -18.06 -15.02
N ARG A 203 -0.69 -16.99 -15.43
CA ARG A 203 0.79 -16.95 -15.53
C ARG A 203 1.35 -16.31 -14.28
N PHE A 204 2.20 -17.04 -13.55
CA PHE A 204 2.86 -16.55 -12.35
C PHE A 204 4.22 -17.19 -12.15
N THR A 205 5.05 -16.58 -11.31
CA THR A 205 6.33 -17.12 -10.86
C THR A 205 6.39 -17.09 -9.34
N ARG A 206 7.22 -17.96 -8.77
CA ARG A 206 7.53 -18.04 -7.34
C ARG A 206 8.96 -17.57 -7.16
N ASN A 207 9.16 -16.59 -6.29
CA ASN A 207 10.47 -15.99 -6.00
C ASN A 207 10.69 -15.96 -4.49
N PHE A 208 11.92 -15.88 -4.05
CA PHE A 208 12.28 -15.88 -2.62
C PHE A 208 11.64 -17.04 -1.86
N VAL A 209 11.73 -18.24 -2.47
CA VAL A 209 11.07 -19.46 -1.97
C VAL A 209 11.65 -19.85 -0.62
N LYS A 210 10.80 -19.86 0.42
CA LYS A 210 11.16 -20.09 1.83
C LYS A 210 12.08 -19.05 2.44
N GLU A 211 12.11 -17.84 1.89
CA GLU A 211 12.89 -16.72 2.42
C GLU A 211 12.08 -15.80 3.32
N SER A 212 10.76 -16.03 3.44
CA SER A 212 9.84 -15.29 4.32
C SER A 212 9.92 -13.77 4.10
N ARG A 213 9.57 -13.35 2.87
CA ARG A 213 9.54 -11.93 2.48
C ARG A 213 8.11 -11.41 2.38
N GLU A 214 7.87 -10.21 2.92
CA GLU A 214 6.59 -9.49 2.85
C GLU A 214 6.76 -8.03 2.45
N ALA A 215 5.67 -7.25 2.42
CA ALA A 215 5.67 -5.82 2.13
C ALA A 215 6.30 -5.43 0.78
N PRO A 216 5.94 -6.08 -0.35
CA PRO A 216 6.54 -5.75 -1.63
C PRO A 216 6.21 -4.33 -2.08
N ALA A 217 7.24 -3.58 -2.51
CA ALA A 217 7.10 -2.29 -3.18
C ALA A 217 7.99 -2.26 -4.42
N VAL A 218 7.38 -2.13 -5.59
CA VAL A 218 8.04 -2.38 -6.88
C VAL A 218 8.16 -1.11 -7.70
N PHE A 219 9.31 -0.92 -8.33
CA PHE A 219 9.55 0.18 -9.26
C PHE A 219 10.50 -0.23 -10.39
N LYS A 220 10.55 0.57 -11.44
CA LYS A 220 11.42 0.38 -12.59
C LYS A 220 12.44 1.52 -12.66
N TYR A 221 13.70 1.19 -12.87
CA TYR A 221 14.78 2.16 -13.05
C TYR A 221 15.81 1.64 -14.05
N ASN A 222 16.16 2.46 -15.03
CA ASN A 222 17.14 2.14 -16.09
C ASN A 222 16.88 0.77 -16.76
N GLY A 223 15.60 0.48 -17.06
CA GLY A 223 15.20 -0.75 -17.75
C GLY A 223 15.22 -2.00 -16.89
N LYS A 224 15.58 -1.90 -15.60
CA LYS A 224 15.53 -2.99 -14.62
C LYS A 224 14.39 -2.79 -13.63
N TYR A 225 13.93 -3.89 -13.03
CA TYR A 225 12.89 -3.89 -12.01
C TYR A 225 13.53 -4.06 -10.64
N TYR A 226 13.04 -3.30 -9.68
CA TYR A 226 13.49 -3.32 -8.30
C TYR A 226 12.31 -3.59 -7.39
N MET A 227 12.53 -4.37 -6.34
CA MET A 227 11.54 -4.65 -5.32
C MET A 227 12.15 -4.47 -3.93
N LEU A 228 11.54 -3.60 -3.14
CA LEU A 228 11.75 -3.54 -1.70
C LEU A 228 10.88 -4.58 -1.03
N SER A 229 11.36 -5.20 0.02
CA SER A 229 10.61 -6.12 0.88
C SER A 229 11.18 -6.14 2.28
N SER A 230 10.43 -6.66 3.25
CA SER A 230 10.89 -6.89 4.62
C SER A 230 10.89 -8.38 4.96
N GLY A 231 11.54 -8.73 6.06
CA GLY A 231 11.35 -10.04 6.70
C GLY A 231 10.01 -10.11 7.42
N CYS A 232 9.60 -11.31 7.84
CA CYS A 232 8.35 -11.56 8.54
C CYS A 232 8.61 -11.63 10.05
N THR A 233 8.56 -10.50 10.73
CA THR A 233 8.80 -10.37 12.19
C THR A 233 7.59 -9.79 12.93
N GLY A 234 6.39 -9.85 12.33
CA GLY A 234 5.20 -9.22 12.86
C GLY A 234 5.38 -7.69 12.94
N TRP A 235 5.17 -7.11 14.11
CA TRP A 235 5.34 -5.67 14.32
C TRP A 235 6.76 -5.27 14.73
N ASP A 236 7.65 -6.24 14.98
CA ASP A 236 9.06 -5.93 15.28
C ASP A 236 9.75 -5.39 14.04
N PRO A 237 10.42 -4.22 14.15
CA PRO A 237 11.16 -3.65 13.03
C PRO A 237 12.28 -4.58 12.55
N ASN A 238 12.41 -4.71 11.24
CA ASN A 238 13.48 -5.51 10.65
C ASN A 238 14.11 -4.78 9.47
N ILE A 239 15.20 -5.37 8.97
CA ILE A 239 15.94 -4.84 7.85
C ILE A 239 15.19 -4.99 6.54
N ALA A 240 15.04 -3.90 5.78
CA ALA A 240 14.56 -3.96 4.41
C ALA A 240 15.62 -4.57 3.49
N GLU A 241 15.15 -5.25 2.46
CA GLU A 241 16.00 -5.70 1.36
C GLU A 241 15.49 -5.17 0.03
N ILE A 242 16.42 -4.86 -0.86
CA ILE A 242 16.14 -4.55 -2.25
C ILE A 242 16.63 -5.69 -3.13
N ALA A 243 15.79 -6.10 -4.05
CA ALA A 243 16.13 -7.07 -5.09
C ALA A 243 15.98 -6.46 -6.48
N VAL A 244 16.72 -6.99 -7.45
CA VAL A 244 16.72 -6.55 -8.85
C VAL A 244 16.45 -7.70 -9.80
N ALA A 245 15.75 -7.41 -10.91
CA ALA A 245 15.55 -8.34 -12.00
C ALA A 245 15.63 -7.62 -13.36
N ASP A 246 16.04 -8.33 -14.40
CA ASP A 246 16.03 -7.83 -15.80
C ASP A 246 14.63 -7.96 -16.44
N SER A 247 13.77 -8.80 -15.91
CA SER A 247 12.36 -8.93 -16.29
C SER A 247 11.49 -9.27 -15.08
N ILE A 248 10.24 -8.78 -15.08
CA ILE A 248 9.31 -8.95 -13.94
C ILE A 248 9.09 -10.43 -13.60
N MET A 249 8.88 -11.26 -14.61
CA MET A 249 8.62 -12.70 -14.46
C MET A 249 9.92 -13.53 -14.46
N GLY A 250 11.08 -12.89 -14.41
CA GLY A 250 12.38 -13.54 -14.39
C GLY A 250 12.88 -13.86 -12.99
N THR A 251 14.21 -14.06 -12.91
CA THR A 251 14.90 -14.30 -11.63
C THR A 251 15.23 -12.99 -10.95
N TRP A 252 14.84 -12.88 -9.70
CA TRP A 252 15.15 -11.76 -8.83
C TRP A 252 16.40 -12.08 -7.99
N LYS A 253 17.27 -11.09 -7.85
CA LYS A 253 18.51 -11.18 -7.07
C LYS A 253 18.50 -10.13 -5.98
N THR A 254 18.57 -10.54 -4.72
CA THR A 254 18.76 -9.64 -3.58
C THR A 254 20.12 -8.94 -3.67
N ILE A 255 20.11 -7.61 -3.50
CA ILE A 255 21.30 -6.75 -3.48
C ILE A 255 21.73 -6.48 -2.04
N GLY A 256 20.76 -6.26 -1.14
CA GLY A 256 20.99 -5.97 0.28
C GLY A 256 20.07 -4.89 0.82
N ASN A 257 20.47 -4.25 1.93
CA ASN A 257 19.71 -3.18 2.58
C ASN A 257 19.81 -1.87 1.77
N PRO A 258 18.69 -1.28 1.31
CA PRO A 258 18.69 0.01 0.62
C PRO A 258 18.77 1.22 1.57
N CYS A 259 18.56 1.00 2.86
CA CYS A 259 18.53 2.06 3.86
C CYS A 259 19.93 2.47 4.29
N THR A 260 20.14 3.74 4.61
CA THR A 260 21.41 4.28 5.10
C THR A 260 21.19 5.25 6.25
N GLY A 261 22.12 5.33 7.17
CA GLY A 261 22.07 6.21 8.34
C GLY A 261 21.63 5.50 9.63
N PRO A 262 21.36 6.24 10.71
CA PRO A 262 20.87 5.67 11.96
C PRO A 262 19.58 4.90 11.75
N ASP A 263 19.41 3.75 12.43
CA ASP A 263 18.23 2.86 12.36
C ASP A 263 17.92 2.26 10.97
N ALA A 264 18.90 2.29 10.05
CA ALA A 264 18.78 1.69 8.72
C ALA A 264 18.62 0.16 8.78
N ASP A 265 19.16 -0.49 9.81
CA ASP A 265 19.01 -1.92 10.11
C ASP A 265 17.61 -2.31 10.59
N LYS A 266 16.79 -1.33 10.95
CA LYS A 266 15.38 -1.47 11.37
C LYS A 266 14.41 -0.80 10.40
N THR A 267 14.89 -0.43 9.21
CA THR A 267 14.07 0.31 8.22
C THR A 267 13.37 1.51 8.86
N PHE A 268 14.06 2.21 9.77
CA PHE A 268 13.53 3.38 10.49
C PHE A 268 12.24 3.08 11.27
N TYR A 269 12.11 1.89 11.85
CA TYR A 269 10.93 1.39 12.57
C TYR A 269 9.66 1.33 11.69
N ALA A 270 9.83 1.06 10.40
CA ALA A 270 8.75 1.02 9.43
C ALA A 270 8.95 -0.10 8.42
N GLN A 271 7.96 -0.30 7.55
CA GLN A 271 7.96 -1.31 6.51
C GLN A 271 7.59 -0.67 5.17
N SER A 272 8.19 -1.11 4.07
CA SER A 272 7.87 -0.58 2.73
C SER A 272 6.42 -0.84 2.35
N THR A 273 5.83 0.09 1.59
CA THR A 273 4.49 -0.10 1.05
C THR A 273 4.37 0.28 -0.41
N TYR A 274 5.06 1.34 -0.84
CA TYR A 274 5.02 1.76 -2.24
C TYR A 274 6.24 2.61 -2.61
N VAL A 275 6.65 2.56 -3.87
CA VAL A 275 7.66 3.44 -4.45
C VAL A 275 7.07 4.17 -5.65
N GLN A 276 7.07 5.50 -5.62
CA GLN A 276 6.52 6.37 -6.65
C GLN A 276 7.62 7.22 -7.29
N PRO A 277 7.81 7.16 -8.61
CA PRO A 277 8.64 8.14 -9.31
C PRO A 277 8.11 9.56 -9.13
N VAL A 278 9.00 10.53 -8.88
CA VAL A 278 8.64 11.94 -8.82
C VAL A 278 8.61 12.50 -10.25
N ILE A 279 7.43 12.73 -10.77
CA ILE A 279 7.24 13.17 -12.15
C ILE A 279 7.92 14.54 -12.37
N GLY A 280 8.70 14.63 -13.46
CA GLY A 280 9.46 15.85 -13.79
C GLY A 280 10.81 15.96 -13.07
N LYS A 281 11.18 15.00 -12.22
CA LYS A 281 12.52 14.91 -11.63
C LYS A 281 13.21 13.62 -12.10
N LYS A 282 14.44 13.77 -12.58
CA LYS A 282 15.26 12.63 -12.98
C LYS A 282 15.76 11.89 -11.75
N ASP A 283 15.68 10.55 -11.78
CA ASP A 283 16.23 9.64 -10.76
C ASP A 283 15.73 9.93 -9.32
N ALA A 284 14.53 10.51 -9.19
CA ALA A 284 13.92 10.82 -7.90
C ALA A 284 12.66 9.97 -7.65
N TYR A 285 12.61 9.35 -6.47
CA TYR A 285 11.50 8.49 -6.03
C TYR A 285 11.10 8.85 -4.62
N ILE A 286 9.81 8.70 -4.31
CA ILE A 286 9.30 8.67 -2.94
C ILE A 286 9.03 7.22 -2.57
N CYS A 287 9.65 6.76 -1.49
CA CYS A 287 9.31 5.51 -0.85
C CYS A 287 8.34 5.80 0.30
N LEU A 288 7.14 5.25 0.23
CA LEU A 288 6.22 5.26 1.36
C LEU A 288 6.58 4.13 2.30
N LEU A 289 6.69 4.47 3.58
CA LEU A 289 6.89 3.52 4.65
C LEU A 289 5.65 3.51 5.55
N TYR A 290 5.30 2.34 6.04
CA TYR A 290 4.20 2.10 6.96
C TYR A 290 4.76 1.77 8.34
N THR A 291 4.38 2.55 9.34
CA THR A 291 4.75 2.31 10.74
C THR A 291 3.71 1.45 11.45
N SER A 292 4.09 0.79 12.53
CA SER A 292 3.17 0.05 13.39
C SER A 292 1.98 0.91 13.84
N PRO A 293 0.77 0.32 14.01
CA PRO A 293 -0.41 1.04 14.49
C PRO A 293 -0.25 1.72 15.84
N SER A 294 0.69 1.26 16.67
CA SER A 294 0.99 1.86 17.97
C SER A 294 1.79 3.16 17.89
N HIS A 295 2.32 3.50 16.73
CA HIS A 295 3.11 4.70 16.46
C HIS A 295 2.54 5.38 15.21
N GLU A 296 1.43 6.12 15.37
CA GLU A 296 0.75 6.85 14.29
C GLU A 296 1.57 8.05 13.78
N THR A 297 2.80 7.81 13.46
CA THR A 297 3.62 8.79 12.74
C THR A 297 3.90 8.25 11.34
N ALA A 298 3.27 8.84 10.34
CA ALA A 298 3.63 8.59 8.95
C ALA A 298 5.06 9.10 8.72
N ALA A 299 6.05 8.24 8.94
CA ALA A 299 7.40 8.54 8.52
C ALA A 299 7.49 8.34 7.01
N ASN A 300 7.53 9.44 6.27
CA ASN A 300 7.76 9.39 4.83
C ASN A 300 9.24 9.67 4.60
N LEU A 301 9.96 8.66 4.13
CA LEU A 301 11.35 8.78 3.75
C LEU A 301 11.47 8.99 2.24
N VAL A 302 12.19 10.02 1.88
CA VAL A 302 12.63 10.24 0.50
C VAL A 302 13.94 9.47 0.33
N CYS A 303 13.91 8.40 -0.44
CA CYS A 303 15.12 7.73 -0.89
C CYS A 303 15.74 8.57 -2.03
N ARG A 304 16.99 8.96 -1.86
CA ARG A 304 17.80 9.60 -2.91
C ARG A 304 18.59 8.56 -3.67
#